data_6791f083e530f669cf993aa6fce9c5d6
#
_entry.id   6791f083e530f669cf993aa6fce9c5d6
#
_cell.length_a   1.000
_cell.length_b   1.000
_cell.length_c   1.000
_cell.angle_alpha   90.00
_cell.angle_beta   90.00
_cell.angle_gamma   90.00
#
_symmetry.space_group_name_H-M   'P 1'
#
loop_
_entity.id
_entity.type
_entity.pdbx_description
1 polymer ?
#
loop_
_entity_poly.entity_id
_entity_poly.type
_entity_poly.pdbx_seq_one_letter_code
_entity_poly.pdbx_strand_id
1 'polypeptide(L)' 'MKLFKAPTVNCGYKTLQDDIKKTTNELQIVYNNLENVVEPDLIDYYIYQAKAVSMRYKFLINCAKQLENI' A
#
# COMPACT_ATOMS: atom_id res chain seq x y z
N MET A 1 -6.50 -5.52 -22.89
CA MET A 1 -6.21 -4.32 -22.18
C MET A 1 -5.81 -4.59 -20.76
N LYS A 2 -4.78 -3.95 -20.31
CA LYS A 2 -4.37 -4.15 -18.97
C LYS A 2 -4.96 -3.13 -18.11
N LEU A 3 -6.00 -3.50 -17.43
CA LEU A 3 -6.59 -2.67 -16.46
C LEU A 3 -5.67 -2.42 -15.33
N PHE A 4 -4.74 -3.29 -15.10
CA PHE A 4 -3.98 -3.27 -13.94
C PHE A 4 -2.68 -3.83 -14.22
N LYS A 5 -1.78 -2.97 -14.27
CA LYS A 5 -0.45 -3.39 -14.42
C LYS A 5 0.03 -3.72 -13.05
N ALA A 6 0.30 -4.99 -12.86
CA ALA A 6 0.93 -5.35 -11.61
C ALA A 6 2.17 -4.51 -11.51
N PRO A 7 2.35 -3.83 -10.40
CA PRO A 7 3.56 -3.07 -10.23
C PRO A 7 4.71 -4.05 -10.34
N THR A 8 5.57 -3.78 -11.25
CA THR A 8 6.77 -4.54 -11.32
C THR A 8 7.55 -4.17 -10.12
N VAL A 9 7.24 -4.84 -9.05
CA VAL A 9 8.00 -4.62 -7.86
C VAL A 9 9.28 -5.34 -8.06
N ASN A 10 10.25 -4.57 -8.34
CA ASN A 10 11.57 -5.07 -8.35
C ASN A 10 11.92 -5.28 -6.90
N CYS A 11 12.09 -6.50 -6.47
CA CYS A 11 12.43 -6.78 -5.09
C CYS A 11 13.87 -6.43 -4.77
N GLY A 12 14.43 -5.43 -5.42
CA GLY A 12 15.74 -4.92 -5.06
C GLY A 12 15.64 -4.23 -3.72
N TYR A 13 16.61 -4.45 -2.87
CA TYR A 13 16.54 -4.01 -1.48
C TYR A 13 16.26 -2.52 -1.31
N LYS A 14 16.99 -1.68 -2.03
CA LYS A 14 16.82 -0.24 -1.88
C LYS A 14 15.47 0.24 -2.41
N THR A 15 15.08 -0.26 -3.56
CA THR A 15 13.79 0.10 -4.15
C THR A 15 12.66 -0.37 -3.25
N LEU A 16 12.84 -1.55 -2.67
CA LEU A 16 11.84 -2.13 -1.79
C LEU A 16 11.65 -1.28 -0.54
N GLN A 17 12.74 -0.81 0.06
CA GLN A 17 12.65 0.05 1.23
C GLN A 17 11.92 1.34 0.91
N ASP A 18 12.22 1.93 -0.24
CA ASP A 18 11.55 3.16 -0.67
C ASP A 18 10.07 2.93 -0.88
N ASP A 19 9.70 1.80 -1.48
CA ASP A 19 8.31 1.46 -1.73
C ASP A 19 7.55 1.22 -0.42
N ILE A 20 8.18 0.56 0.53
CA ILE A 20 7.56 0.33 1.83
C ILE A 20 7.30 1.65 2.53
N LYS A 21 8.27 2.54 2.51
CA LYS A 21 8.13 3.84 3.13
C LYS A 21 7.02 4.66 2.50
N LYS A 22 6.97 4.67 1.17
CA LYS A 22 5.93 5.36 0.43
C LYS A 22 4.57 4.79 0.76
N THR A 23 4.46 3.47 0.78
CA THR A 23 3.19 2.80 1.06
C THR A 23 2.73 3.08 2.48
N THR A 24 3.65 3.11 3.43
CA THR A 24 3.33 3.45 4.82
C THR A 24 2.79 4.86 4.91
N ASN A 25 3.38 5.80 4.19
CA ASN A 25 2.90 7.17 4.17
C ASN A 25 1.51 7.27 3.56
N GLU A 26 1.27 6.55 2.47
CA GLU A 26 -0.04 6.53 1.85
C GLU A 26 -1.11 6.00 2.79
N LEU A 27 -0.79 4.95 3.52
CA LEU A 27 -1.72 4.36 4.46
C LEU A 27 -2.05 5.34 5.58
N GLN A 28 -1.05 6.05 6.07
CA GLN A 28 -1.25 7.06 7.09
C GLN A 28 -2.19 8.15 6.60
N ILE A 29 -2.01 8.60 5.36
CA ILE A 29 -2.85 9.64 4.78
C ILE A 29 -4.29 9.15 4.65
N VAL A 30 -4.47 7.91 4.21
CA VAL A 30 -5.80 7.35 4.06
C VAL A 30 -6.51 7.28 5.41
N TYR A 31 -5.82 6.83 6.46
CA TYR A 31 -6.42 6.75 7.78
C TYR A 31 -6.76 8.15 8.33
N ASN A 32 -5.90 9.13 8.07
CA ASN A 32 -6.19 10.50 8.48
C ASN A 32 -7.45 11.02 7.79
N ASN A 33 -7.59 10.73 6.51
CA ASN A 33 -8.77 11.14 5.76
C ASN A 33 -10.01 10.45 6.29
N LEU A 34 -9.89 9.18 6.63
CA LEU A 34 -11.00 8.40 7.15
C LEU A 34 -11.50 8.96 8.48
N GLU A 35 -10.59 9.41 9.32
CA GLU A 35 -10.97 9.99 10.61
C GLU A 35 -11.72 11.30 10.48
N ASN A 36 -11.47 12.03 9.41
CA ASN A 36 -12.04 13.36 9.23
C ASN A 36 -13.25 13.44 8.33
N VAL A 37 -13.56 12.34 7.64
CA VAL A 37 -14.66 12.36 6.68
C VAL A 37 -15.97 12.00 7.40
N VAL A 38 -17.06 12.64 6.99
CA VAL A 38 -18.37 12.36 7.57
C VAL A 38 -19.38 11.84 6.57
N GLU A 39 -19.13 12.01 5.28
CA GLU A 39 -20.05 11.56 4.25
C GLU A 39 -19.93 10.06 4.05
N PRO A 40 -21.05 9.31 4.08
CA PRO A 40 -21.00 7.84 3.98
C PRO A 40 -20.31 7.33 2.73
N ASP A 41 -20.53 7.97 1.60
CA ASP A 41 -19.91 7.53 0.34
C ASP A 41 -18.40 7.65 0.39
N LEU A 42 -17.91 8.70 1.01
CA LEU A 42 -16.48 8.92 1.15
C LEU A 42 -15.88 7.99 2.18
N ILE A 43 -16.63 7.64 3.20
CA ILE A 43 -16.17 6.67 4.19
C ILE A 43 -15.88 5.34 3.51
N ASP A 44 -16.82 4.88 2.68
CA ASP A 44 -16.62 3.64 1.93
C ASP A 44 -15.43 3.71 1.01
N TYR A 45 -15.28 4.83 0.33
CA TYR A 45 -14.16 5.04 -0.58
C TYR A 45 -12.83 4.89 0.15
N TYR A 46 -12.70 5.55 1.29
CA TYR A 46 -11.45 5.48 2.04
C TYR A 46 -11.22 4.11 2.68
N ILE A 47 -12.27 3.41 3.04
CA ILE A 47 -12.13 2.06 3.55
C ILE A 47 -11.56 1.14 2.47
N TYR A 48 -12.09 1.23 1.25
CA TYR A 48 -11.56 0.43 0.14
C TYR A 48 -10.12 0.82 -0.18
N GLN A 49 -9.83 2.10 -0.13
CA GLN A 49 -8.48 2.57 -0.40
C GLN A 49 -7.52 2.06 0.65
N ALA A 50 -7.89 2.11 1.91
CA ALA A 50 -7.07 1.59 2.99
C ALA A 50 -6.79 0.11 2.81
N LYS A 51 -7.81 -0.64 2.40
CA LYS A 51 -7.65 -2.06 2.18
C LYS A 51 -6.68 -2.35 1.05
N ALA A 52 -6.80 -1.61 -0.05
CA ALA A 52 -5.91 -1.79 -1.19
C ALA A 52 -4.47 -1.48 -0.84
N VAL A 53 -4.25 -0.38 -0.12
CA VAL A 53 -2.90 0.00 0.28
C VAL A 53 -2.32 -0.99 1.28
N SER A 54 -3.14 -1.50 2.18
CA SER A 54 -2.72 -2.51 3.15
C SER A 54 -2.28 -3.79 2.47
N MET A 55 -2.98 -4.20 1.43
CA MET A 55 -2.61 -5.39 0.68
C MET A 55 -1.28 -5.20 -0.03
N ARG A 56 -1.06 -4.02 -0.59
CA ARG A 56 0.21 -3.72 -1.22
C ARG A 56 1.34 -3.72 -0.20
N TYR A 57 1.07 -3.19 0.98
CA TYR A 57 2.04 -3.19 2.07
C TYR A 57 2.44 -4.61 2.45
N LYS A 58 1.46 -5.50 2.59
CA LYS A 58 1.72 -6.90 2.91
C LYS A 58 2.60 -7.56 1.86
N PHE A 59 2.31 -7.28 0.60
CA PHE A 59 3.11 -7.83 -0.48
C PHE A 59 4.56 -7.37 -0.38
N LEU A 60 4.75 -6.10 -0.12
CA LEU A 60 6.11 -5.55 0.00
C LEU A 60 6.86 -6.13 1.19
N ILE A 61 6.16 -6.32 2.30
CA ILE A 61 6.78 -6.92 3.47
C ILE A 61 7.17 -8.36 3.20
N ASN A 62 6.35 -9.10 2.48
CA ASN A 62 6.68 -10.47 2.11
C ASN A 62 7.92 -10.51 1.22
N CYS A 63 8.06 -9.56 0.30
CA CYS A 63 9.27 -9.47 -0.52
C CYS A 63 10.49 -9.22 0.35
N ALA A 64 10.36 -8.34 1.34
CA ALA A 64 11.47 -8.06 2.24
C ALA A 64 11.89 -9.29 3.03
N LYS A 65 10.92 -10.06 3.48
CA LYS A 65 11.21 -11.29 4.21
C LYS A 65 11.96 -12.30 3.35
N GLN A 66 11.57 -12.40 2.09
CA GLN A 66 12.24 -13.31 1.18
C GLN A 66 13.69 -12.91 0.95
N LEU A 67 13.95 -11.61 0.87
CA LEU A 67 15.32 -11.13 0.70
C LEU A 67 16.18 -11.42 1.92
N GLU A 68 15.58 -11.32 3.11
CA GLU A 68 16.29 -11.60 4.34
C GLU A 68 16.63 -13.08 4.52
N ASN A 69 15.82 -13.93 3.92
CA ASN A 69 16.00 -15.37 4.07
C ASN A 69 16.97 -15.99 3.09
N ILE A 70 17.60 -15.22 2.25
CA ILE A 70 18.57 -15.74 1.27
C ILE A 70 19.97 -15.93 1.86
#